data_6ce1fbd0d85713ec8bae651d1c4ccd13
#
_entry.id   6ce1fbd0d85713ec8bae651d1c4ccd13
#
_cell.length_a   1.000
_cell.length_b   1.000
_cell.length_c   1.000
_cell.angle_alpha   90.00
_cell.angle_beta   90.00
_cell.angle_gamma   90.00
#
_symmetry.space_group_name_H-M   'P 1'
#
loop_
_entity.id
_entity.type
_entity.pdbx_description
1 polymer ?
#
loop_
_entity_poly.entity_id
_entity_poly.type
_entity_poly.pdbx_seq_one_letter_code
_entity_poly.pdbx_strand_id
1 'polypeptide(L)'
;TFAFFHVSRVLTHELVRHRAGTAISQESMRFVRLTEIPIWLPPEIRDNPEARAIFEEAVVNGEKAQQRLAEVLQIEGRPFHEKKVLTSALRRIAPDGVATTLIWTANARTLRWVIEARTAPAAEVEIRSVFGKVAEIMTREAPNLFGDFTPIPLPDGTCQWQPDHSKV
;
A
#
# COMPACT_ATOMS: atom_id res chain seq x y z
N THR A 1 4.81 12.51 -10.08
CA THR A 1 3.60 11.70 -9.84
C THR A 1 3.92 10.24 -10.10
N PHE A 2 3.48 9.35 -9.22
CA PHE A 2 3.61 7.90 -9.33
C PHE A 2 2.24 7.25 -9.22
N ALA A 3 2.04 6.15 -9.93
CA ALA A 3 0.90 5.26 -9.74
C ALA A 3 1.42 3.96 -9.12
N PHE A 4 0.90 3.60 -7.97
CA PHE A 4 1.19 2.36 -7.28
C PHE A 4 0.00 1.42 -7.43
N PHE A 5 0.25 0.24 -7.98
CA PHE A 5 -0.76 -0.79 -8.21
C PHE A 5 -0.54 -1.96 -7.28
N HIS A 6 -1.62 -2.54 -6.77
CA HIS A 6 -1.58 -3.70 -5.88
C HIS A 6 -0.73 -3.50 -4.61
N VAL A 7 -0.74 -2.29 -4.07
CA VAL A 7 -0.12 -1.99 -2.77
C VAL A 7 -1.15 -2.16 -1.65
N SER A 8 -0.71 -2.58 -0.46
CA SER A 8 -1.61 -2.77 0.67
C SER A 8 -2.12 -1.44 1.23
N ARG A 9 -3.23 -1.49 1.97
CA ARG A 9 -3.66 -0.34 2.77
C ARG A 9 -2.74 -0.06 3.94
N VAL A 10 -1.97 -1.03 4.41
CA VAL A 10 -0.88 -0.82 5.38
C VAL A 10 0.09 0.23 4.82
N LEU A 11 0.62 0.01 3.61
CA LEU A 11 1.49 0.97 2.94
C LEU A 11 0.82 2.35 2.81
N THR A 12 -0.44 2.40 2.38
CA THR A 12 -1.12 3.69 2.17
C THR A 12 -1.36 4.44 3.47
N HIS A 13 -1.61 3.75 4.59
CA HIS A 13 -1.73 4.34 5.92
C HIS A 13 -0.42 4.91 6.44
N GLU A 14 0.71 4.33 6.05
CA GLU A 14 2.02 4.90 6.35
C GLU A 14 2.32 6.12 5.46
N LEU A 15 2.01 6.03 4.16
CA LEU A 15 2.32 7.06 3.20
C LEU A 15 1.49 8.34 3.43
N VAL A 16 0.22 8.23 3.83
CA VAL A 16 -0.67 9.37 4.08
C VAL A 16 -0.19 10.28 5.21
N ARG A 17 0.73 9.83 6.03
CA ARG A 17 1.33 10.62 7.11
C ARG A 17 2.31 11.69 6.60
N HIS A 18 2.82 11.54 5.38
CA HIS A 18 3.65 12.53 4.70
C HIS A 18 2.75 13.56 4.00
N ARG A 19 2.37 14.62 4.71
CA ARG A 19 1.32 15.56 4.28
C ARG A 19 1.83 16.76 3.51
N ALA A 20 2.98 17.30 3.91
CA ALA A 20 3.53 18.51 3.31
C ALA A 20 4.05 18.25 1.89
N GLY A 21 3.56 19.00 0.91
CA GLY A 21 4.00 18.91 -0.48
C GLY A 21 3.55 17.65 -1.23
N THR A 22 2.49 16.98 -0.77
CA THR A 22 1.92 15.79 -1.41
C THR A 22 0.46 15.96 -1.80
N ALA A 23 0.03 15.17 -2.79
CA ALA A 23 -1.37 14.95 -3.11
C ALA A 23 -1.60 13.46 -3.33
N ILE A 24 -2.73 12.94 -2.84
CA ILE A 24 -3.07 11.53 -2.85
C ILE A 24 -4.45 11.33 -3.45
N SER A 25 -4.53 10.40 -4.41
CA SER A 25 -5.78 9.86 -4.92
C SER A 25 -5.75 8.34 -4.82
N GLN A 26 -6.64 7.76 -4.03
CA GLN A 26 -6.69 6.33 -3.76
C GLN A 26 -8.03 5.74 -4.15
N GLU A 27 -7.99 4.53 -4.70
CA GLU A 27 -9.18 3.76 -5.01
C GLU A 27 -10.06 3.55 -3.76
N SER A 28 -11.35 3.84 -3.91
CA SER A 28 -12.28 3.78 -2.80
C SER A 28 -12.97 2.41 -2.71
N MET A 29 -12.80 1.71 -1.60
CA MET A 29 -13.50 0.46 -1.29
C MET A 29 -15.03 0.62 -1.19
N ARG A 30 -15.59 1.82 -1.29
CA ARG A 30 -17.05 2.04 -1.34
C ARG A 30 -17.66 1.63 -2.68
N PHE A 31 -16.81 1.44 -3.70
CA PHE A 31 -17.20 1.08 -5.07
C PHE A 31 -16.70 -0.31 -5.48
N VAL A 32 -15.89 -0.95 -4.64
CA VAL A 32 -15.31 -2.26 -4.90
C VAL A 32 -15.97 -3.29 -4.00
N ARG A 33 -16.44 -4.39 -4.58
CA ARG A 33 -16.85 -5.57 -3.81
C ARG A 33 -15.64 -6.42 -3.53
N LEU A 34 -15.50 -6.82 -2.28
CA LEU A 34 -14.42 -7.68 -1.83
C LEU A 34 -14.91 -9.15 -1.83
N THR A 35 -15.29 -9.65 -3.01
CA THR A 35 -15.61 -11.07 -3.21
C THR A 35 -14.38 -11.92 -3.39
N GLU A 36 -13.32 -11.33 -3.92
CA GLU A 36 -11.95 -11.82 -3.92
C GLU A 36 -11.10 -10.70 -3.35
N ILE A 37 -10.48 -10.94 -2.19
CA ILE A 37 -9.68 -9.94 -1.51
C ILE A 37 -8.23 -10.06 -1.99
N PRO A 38 -7.76 -9.18 -2.90
CA PRO A 38 -6.37 -9.21 -3.29
C PRO A 38 -5.52 -8.76 -2.10
N ILE A 39 -4.52 -9.55 -1.75
CA ILE A 39 -3.65 -9.30 -0.59
C ILE A 39 -2.20 -9.26 -1.04
N TRP A 40 -1.45 -8.30 -0.52
CA TRP A 40 0.00 -8.33 -0.53
C TRP A 40 0.49 -9.13 0.68
N LEU A 41 1.39 -10.11 0.46
CA LEU A 41 1.93 -10.96 1.51
C LEU A 41 3.37 -10.53 1.82
N PRO A 42 3.66 -10.14 3.08
CA PRO A 42 5.03 -9.89 3.50
C PRO A 42 5.87 -11.20 3.46
N PRO A 43 7.18 -11.10 3.23
CA PRO A 43 8.06 -12.27 3.07
C PRO A 43 7.95 -13.26 4.23
N GLU A 44 7.82 -12.78 5.47
CA GLU A 44 7.73 -13.60 6.68
C GLU A 44 6.52 -14.55 6.68
N ILE A 45 5.43 -14.13 6.04
CA ILE A 45 4.22 -14.96 5.87
C ILE A 45 4.33 -15.77 4.58
N ARG A 46 4.74 -15.14 3.47
CA ARG A 46 4.81 -15.76 2.15
C ARG A 46 5.73 -16.99 2.13
N ASP A 47 6.88 -16.88 2.79
CA ASP A 47 7.97 -17.86 2.74
C ASP A 47 7.84 -18.95 3.84
N ASN A 48 6.83 -18.85 4.72
CA ASN A 48 6.47 -19.85 5.72
C ASN A 48 5.14 -20.53 5.34
N PRO A 49 5.12 -21.81 4.93
CA PRO A 49 3.91 -22.47 4.46
C PRO A 49 2.78 -22.55 5.50
N GLU A 50 3.10 -22.72 6.78
CA GLU A 50 2.11 -22.78 7.86
C GLU A 50 1.51 -21.38 8.13
N ALA A 51 2.33 -20.36 8.25
CA ALA A 51 1.87 -18.98 8.40
C ALA A 51 1.02 -18.51 7.21
N ARG A 52 1.44 -18.89 6.00
CA ARG A 52 0.71 -18.60 4.77
C ARG A 52 -0.67 -19.27 4.77
N ALA A 53 -0.76 -20.55 5.15
CA ALA A 53 -2.03 -21.26 5.20
C ALA A 53 -3.02 -20.63 6.18
N ILE A 54 -2.55 -20.25 7.38
CA ILE A 54 -3.37 -19.56 8.39
C ILE A 54 -3.86 -18.21 7.85
N PHE A 55 -2.98 -17.46 7.18
CA PHE A 55 -3.33 -16.17 6.62
C PHE A 55 -4.35 -16.28 5.49
N GLU A 56 -4.15 -17.22 4.56
CA GLU A 56 -5.07 -17.48 3.45
C GLU A 56 -6.46 -17.92 3.97
N GLU A 57 -6.51 -18.77 5.01
CA GLU A 57 -7.77 -19.14 5.68
C GLU A 57 -8.50 -17.91 6.25
N ALA A 58 -7.79 -17.02 6.92
CA ALA A 58 -8.38 -15.79 7.47
C ALA A 58 -8.97 -14.89 6.37
N VAL A 59 -8.29 -14.77 5.22
CA VAL A 59 -8.78 -14.01 4.05
C VAL A 59 -10.05 -14.64 3.50
N VAL A 60 -10.06 -15.96 3.25
CA VAL A 60 -11.23 -16.70 2.76
C VAL A 60 -12.43 -16.57 3.70
N ASN A 61 -12.19 -16.61 5.01
CA ASN A 61 -13.25 -16.40 6.00
C ASN A 61 -13.80 -14.97 5.97
N GLY A 62 -12.93 -13.98 5.73
CA GLY A 62 -13.34 -12.59 5.50
C GLY A 62 -14.22 -12.41 4.25
N GLU A 63 -13.86 -13.05 3.15
CA GLU A 63 -14.64 -13.06 1.90
C GLU A 63 -16.04 -13.66 2.11
N LYS A 64 -16.10 -14.85 2.74
CA LYS A 64 -17.37 -15.50 3.09
C LYS A 64 -18.24 -14.64 3.99
N ALA A 65 -17.65 -13.97 4.97
CA ALA A 65 -18.38 -13.05 5.85
C ALA A 65 -18.94 -11.86 5.09
N GLN A 66 -18.19 -11.26 4.16
CA GLN A 66 -18.67 -10.19 3.31
C GLN A 66 -19.81 -10.64 2.40
N GLN A 67 -19.69 -11.80 1.78
CA GLN A 67 -20.74 -12.36 0.93
C GLN A 67 -22.04 -12.57 1.75
N ARG A 68 -21.94 -13.23 2.91
CA ARG A 68 -23.08 -13.48 3.79
C ARG A 68 -23.76 -12.19 4.27
N LEU A 69 -22.98 -11.18 4.60
CA LEU A 69 -23.52 -9.87 4.96
C LEU A 69 -24.23 -9.22 3.78
N ALA A 70 -23.69 -9.32 2.57
CA ALA A 70 -24.34 -8.77 1.37
C ALA A 70 -25.69 -9.44 1.09
N GLU A 71 -25.80 -10.77 1.30
CA GLU A 71 -27.04 -11.53 1.18
C GLU A 71 -28.08 -11.11 2.23
N VAL A 72 -27.69 -11.10 3.51
CA VAL A 72 -28.59 -10.70 4.63
C VAL A 72 -29.11 -9.27 4.47
N LEU A 73 -28.25 -8.35 4.01
CA LEU A 73 -28.62 -6.95 3.77
C LEU A 73 -29.32 -6.73 2.42
N GLN A 74 -29.48 -7.80 1.63
CA GLN A 74 -30.13 -7.75 0.32
C GLN A 74 -29.58 -6.62 -0.58
N ILE A 75 -28.26 -6.55 -0.68
CA ILE A 75 -27.59 -5.46 -1.41
C ILE A 75 -27.93 -5.49 -2.90
N GLU A 76 -28.10 -6.70 -3.48
CA GLU A 76 -28.51 -6.84 -4.87
C GLU A 76 -29.94 -6.28 -5.06
N GLY A 77 -30.18 -5.65 -6.18
CA GLY A 77 -31.47 -5.04 -6.48
C GLY A 77 -31.72 -3.67 -5.85
N ARG A 78 -30.90 -3.21 -4.87
CA ARG A 78 -31.07 -1.88 -4.28
C ARG A 78 -30.61 -0.75 -5.20
N PRO A 79 -31.16 0.46 -5.06
CA PRO A 79 -30.67 1.65 -5.74
C PRO A 79 -29.19 1.92 -5.44
N PHE A 80 -28.47 2.54 -6.38
CA PHE A 80 -27.04 2.79 -6.28
C PHE A 80 -26.59 3.48 -4.98
N HIS A 81 -27.35 4.49 -4.54
CA HIS A 81 -27.02 5.23 -3.32
C HIS A 81 -27.10 4.37 -2.05
N GLU A 82 -28.09 3.45 -1.97
CA GLU A 82 -28.21 2.49 -0.87
C GLU A 82 -27.09 1.44 -0.91
N LYS A 83 -26.81 0.90 -2.10
CA LYS A 83 -25.66 -0.01 -2.30
C LYS A 83 -24.35 0.60 -1.80
N LYS A 84 -24.12 1.88 -2.11
CA LYS A 84 -22.92 2.61 -1.67
C LYS A 84 -22.82 2.70 -0.13
N VAL A 85 -23.95 2.94 0.55
CA VAL A 85 -23.97 2.98 2.03
C VAL A 85 -23.66 1.60 2.61
N LEU A 86 -24.31 0.55 2.11
CA LEU A 86 -24.14 -0.82 2.60
C LEU A 86 -22.72 -1.33 2.32
N THR A 87 -22.18 -1.15 1.12
CA THR A 87 -20.80 -1.50 0.79
C THR A 87 -19.82 -0.75 1.69
N SER A 88 -20.11 0.51 2.03
CA SER A 88 -19.30 1.27 2.99
C SER A 88 -19.32 0.66 4.41
N ALA A 89 -20.39 -0.01 4.80
CA ALA A 89 -20.45 -0.74 6.07
C ALA A 89 -19.68 -2.05 6.02
N LEU A 90 -19.85 -2.84 4.94
CA LEU A 90 -19.21 -4.15 4.78
C LEU A 90 -17.68 -4.08 4.76
N ARG A 91 -17.10 -3.05 4.16
CA ARG A 91 -15.64 -2.90 4.06
C ARG A 91 -14.91 -2.86 5.41
N ARG A 92 -15.64 -2.66 6.53
CA ARG A 92 -15.05 -2.59 7.88
C ARG A 92 -14.44 -3.90 8.35
N ILE A 93 -14.82 -5.02 7.74
CA ILE A 93 -14.23 -6.34 8.02
C ILE A 93 -13.12 -6.73 7.03
N ALA A 94 -12.78 -5.86 6.08
CA ALA A 94 -11.63 -6.09 5.21
C ALA A 94 -10.32 -5.94 6.00
N PRO A 95 -9.34 -6.82 5.80
CA PRO A 95 -8.03 -6.67 6.45
C PRO A 95 -7.28 -5.46 5.88
N ASP A 96 -6.40 -4.85 6.69
CA ASP A 96 -5.55 -3.74 6.23
C ASP A 96 -4.55 -4.15 5.14
N GLY A 97 -4.24 -5.45 5.03
CA GLY A 97 -3.44 -6.01 3.95
C GLY A 97 -4.11 -6.01 2.58
N VAL A 98 -5.41 -5.60 2.48
CA VAL A 98 -6.09 -5.56 1.18
C VAL A 98 -5.38 -4.62 0.21
N ALA A 99 -5.14 -5.12 -1.00
CA ALA A 99 -4.48 -4.36 -2.05
C ALA A 99 -5.40 -3.26 -2.62
N THR A 100 -4.80 -2.16 -3.02
CA THR A 100 -5.45 -0.99 -3.59
C THR A 100 -4.56 -0.34 -4.65
N THR A 101 -5.13 0.58 -5.40
CA THR A 101 -4.41 1.45 -6.32
C THR A 101 -4.32 2.85 -5.75
N LEU A 102 -3.14 3.46 -5.84
CA LEU A 102 -2.86 4.78 -5.32
C LEU A 102 -2.11 5.62 -6.35
N ILE A 103 -2.58 6.83 -6.62
CA ILE A 103 -1.82 7.86 -7.30
C ILE A 103 -1.27 8.82 -6.25
N TRP A 104 0.05 8.99 -6.23
CA TRP A 104 0.74 9.86 -5.30
C TRP A 104 1.60 10.88 -6.05
N THR A 105 1.42 12.14 -5.70
CA THR A 105 2.21 13.27 -6.23
C THR A 105 2.96 13.92 -5.08
N ALA A 106 4.23 14.23 -5.28
CA ALA A 106 5.03 14.96 -4.32
C ALA A 106 5.94 15.98 -5.02
N ASN A 107 6.25 17.08 -4.34
CA ASN A 107 7.33 17.94 -4.77
C ASN A 107 8.70 17.28 -4.48
N ALA A 108 9.75 17.75 -5.15
CA ALA A 108 11.08 17.13 -5.06
C ALA A 108 11.65 17.08 -3.63
N ARG A 109 11.45 18.12 -2.81
CA ARG A 109 11.90 18.13 -1.42
C ARG A 109 11.23 17.06 -0.58
N THR A 110 9.91 16.95 -0.68
CA THR A 110 9.15 15.92 0.03
C THR A 110 9.53 14.53 -0.47
N LEU A 111 9.70 14.36 -1.78
CA LEU A 111 10.08 13.08 -2.36
C LEU A 111 11.45 12.60 -1.84
N ARG A 112 12.45 13.49 -1.77
CA ARG A 112 13.75 13.16 -1.17
C ARG A 112 13.61 12.67 0.27
N TRP A 113 12.87 13.42 1.08
CA TRP A 113 12.62 13.06 2.48
C TRP A 113 11.88 11.72 2.62
N VAL A 114 10.85 11.48 1.79
CA VAL A 114 10.09 10.23 1.86
C VAL A 114 10.94 9.04 1.40
N ILE A 115 11.77 9.17 0.37
CA ILE A 115 12.72 8.14 -0.04
C ILE A 115 13.64 7.79 1.15
N GLU A 116 14.31 8.77 1.75
CA GLU A 116 15.22 8.56 2.88
C GLU A 116 14.50 7.87 4.05
N ALA A 117 13.34 8.40 4.47
CA ALA A 117 12.59 7.88 5.62
C ALA A 117 11.97 6.49 5.38
N ARG A 118 11.49 6.22 4.15
CA ARG A 118 10.74 5.00 3.85
C ARG A 118 11.60 3.88 3.26
N THR A 119 12.85 4.15 2.95
CA THR A 119 13.83 3.11 2.64
C THR A 119 14.74 2.78 3.83
N ALA A 120 14.59 3.46 4.96
CA ALA A 120 15.34 3.17 6.19
C ALA A 120 15.07 1.73 6.69
N PRO A 121 16.04 1.05 7.32
CA PRO A 121 15.89 -0.34 7.80
C PRO A 121 14.71 -0.56 8.75
N ALA A 122 14.30 0.47 9.51
CA ALA A 122 13.16 0.44 10.44
C ALA A 122 11.81 0.62 9.75
N ALA A 123 11.76 0.96 8.45
CA ALA A 123 10.51 1.07 7.72
C ALA A 123 9.95 -0.32 7.42
N GLU A 124 8.62 -0.42 7.29
CA GLU A 124 7.95 -1.65 6.91
C GLU A 124 8.41 -2.11 5.50
N VAL A 125 8.51 -3.41 5.27
CA VAL A 125 9.17 -3.99 4.10
C VAL A 125 8.49 -3.64 2.77
N GLU A 126 7.16 -3.55 2.74
CA GLU A 126 6.43 -3.21 1.52
C GLU A 126 6.72 -1.77 1.08
N ILE A 127 6.56 -0.80 1.99
CA ILE A 127 6.82 0.60 1.66
C ILE A 127 8.30 0.84 1.35
N ARG A 128 9.20 0.11 2.01
CA ARG A 128 10.64 0.13 1.71
C ARG A 128 10.93 -0.35 0.30
N SER A 129 10.32 -1.46 -0.12
CA SER A 129 10.45 -2.01 -1.48
C SER A 129 9.92 -1.04 -2.54
N VAL A 130 8.75 -0.46 -2.31
CA VAL A 130 8.12 0.50 -3.24
C VAL A 130 8.96 1.76 -3.36
N PHE A 131 9.40 2.36 -2.24
CA PHE A 131 10.21 3.58 -2.29
C PHE A 131 11.65 3.32 -2.72
N GLY A 132 12.16 2.11 -2.60
CA GLY A 132 13.40 1.69 -3.26
C GLY A 132 13.29 1.80 -4.78
N LYS A 133 12.18 1.33 -5.37
CA LYS A 133 11.90 1.49 -6.81
C LYS A 133 11.70 2.96 -7.21
N VAL A 134 11.03 3.75 -6.38
CA VAL A 134 10.93 5.19 -6.61
C VAL A 134 12.29 5.86 -6.62
N ALA A 135 13.20 5.49 -5.72
CA ALA A 135 14.56 6.00 -5.67
C ALA A 135 15.36 5.63 -6.94
N GLU A 136 15.31 4.36 -7.37
CA GLU A 136 15.92 3.92 -8.63
C GLU A 136 15.46 4.75 -9.85
N ILE A 137 14.16 5.00 -9.94
CA ILE A 137 13.59 5.82 -11.01
C ILE A 137 14.11 7.25 -10.92
N MET A 138 14.06 7.87 -9.74
CA MET A 138 14.39 9.29 -9.58
C MET A 138 15.87 9.56 -9.72
N THR A 139 16.75 8.67 -9.30
CA THR A 139 18.21 8.81 -9.53
C THR A 139 18.56 8.77 -11.01
N ARG A 140 17.81 7.99 -11.80
CA ARG A 140 17.98 7.91 -13.27
C ARG A 140 17.35 9.10 -13.99
N GLU A 141 16.09 9.44 -13.67
CA GLU A 141 15.30 10.41 -14.44
C GLU A 141 15.57 11.87 -14.01
N ALA A 142 16.05 12.09 -12.78
CA ALA A 142 16.33 13.42 -12.25
C ALA A 142 17.65 13.45 -11.45
N PRO A 143 18.80 13.10 -12.06
CA PRO A 143 20.08 12.95 -11.35
C PRO A 143 20.54 14.24 -10.67
N ASN A 144 20.22 15.42 -11.20
CA ASN A 144 20.55 16.70 -10.58
C ASN A 144 19.86 16.93 -9.23
N LEU A 145 18.78 16.21 -8.93
CA LEU A 145 18.00 16.31 -7.70
C LEU A 145 18.14 15.09 -6.79
N PHE A 146 18.50 13.93 -7.34
CA PHE A 146 18.51 12.65 -6.63
C PHE A 146 19.80 11.84 -6.84
N GLY A 147 20.77 12.33 -7.61
CA GLY A 147 21.98 11.59 -7.91
C GLY A 147 22.94 11.42 -6.74
N ASP A 148 22.69 12.10 -5.63
CA ASP A 148 23.42 11.94 -4.36
C ASP A 148 22.90 10.79 -3.47
N PHE A 149 21.85 10.08 -3.92
CA PHE A 149 21.36 8.91 -3.19
C PHE A 149 22.18 7.68 -3.52
N THR A 150 22.69 7.01 -2.48
CA THR A 150 23.44 5.74 -2.60
C THR A 150 22.60 4.59 -2.05
N PRO A 151 22.40 3.49 -2.82
CA PRO A 151 21.70 2.32 -2.33
C PRO A 151 22.63 1.49 -1.42
N ILE A 152 22.15 1.12 -0.24
CA ILE A 152 22.79 0.25 0.73
C ILE A 152 21.96 -1.02 0.85
N PRO A 153 22.44 -2.19 0.40
CA PRO A 153 21.71 -3.44 0.47
C PRO A 153 21.36 -3.84 1.91
N LEU A 154 20.15 -4.37 2.10
CA LEU A 154 19.65 -4.88 3.38
C LEU A 154 19.49 -6.41 3.31
N PRO A 155 19.52 -7.11 4.47
CA PRO A 155 19.45 -8.58 4.52
C PRO A 155 18.21 -9.20 3.89
N ASP A 156 17.10 -8.45 3.82
CA ASP A 156 15.83 -8.88 3.24
C ASP A 156 15.72 -8.66 1.72
N GLY A 157 16.83 -8.27 1.07
CA GLY A 157 16.89 -8.03 -0.37
C GLY A 157 16.39 -6.65 -0.81
N THR A 158 15.94 -5.80 0.11
CA THR A 158 15.67 -4.38 -0.18
C THR A 158 16.94 -3.53 -0.08
N CYS A 159 16.81 -2.23 -0.39
CA CYS A 159 17.91 -1.28 -0.19
C CYS A 159 17.45 -0.08 0.64
N GLN A 160 18.27 0.35 1.58
CA GLN A 160 18.19 1.70 2.11
C GLN A 160 18.79 2.66 1.07
N TRP A 161 18.12 3.78 0.82
CA TRP A 161 18.64 4.84 -0.04
C TRP A 161 19.02 6.04 0.81
N GLN A 162 20.33 6.27 0.91
CA GLN A 162 20.89 7.31 1.77
C GLN A 162 21.42 8.47 0.91
N PRO A 163 20.93 9.71 1.12
CA PRO A 163 21.45 10.88 0.44
C PRO A 163 22.72 11.40 1.13
N ASP A 164 23.64 11.98 0.36
CA ASP A 164 24.79 12.73 0.91
C ASP A 164 24.32 14.02 1.65
N HIS A 165 23.18 14.57 1.20
CA HIS A 165 22.58 15.78 1.76
C HIS A 165 21.23 15.47 2.40
N SER A 166 21.25 14.82 3.57
CA SER A 166 20.04 14.58 4.38
C SER A 166 19.34 15.90 4.76
N LYS A 167 18.01 15.85 4.77
CA LYS A 167 17.11 16.92 5.22
C LYS A 167 16.30 16.56 6.46
N VAL A 168 16.57 15.40 7.02
CA VAL A 168 15.91 14.85 8.22
C VAL A 168 16.80 15.06 9.43
#